data_066897dabf963b66134ea86f3bb277ab
#
_entry.id   066897dabf963b66134ea86f3bb277ab
#
_cell.length_a   1.000
_cell.length_b   1.000
_cell.length_c   1.000
_cell.angle_alpha   90.00
_cell.angle_beta   90.00
_cell.angle_gamma   90.00
#
_symmetry.space_group_name_H-M   'P 1'
#
loop_
_entity.id
_entity.type
_entity.pdbx_description
1 polymer ?
#
loop_
_entity_poly.entity_id
_entity_poly.type
_entity_poly.pdbx_seq_one_letter_code
_entity_poly.pdbx_strand_id
1 'polypeptide(L)'
;FNYDDTGWLVLSNKEIKNFFGLHGSYILGFFIKEFGILTPFFLFLIFILYGIKYLKHQTISKIWFKLFLLTGLIFLSGLLSQPFHDLLSSVFFEQSKIFKHEGYSKNIYNVILDYVSEEVNLSKYYTTILLNVCLLLLCVLKFVYIASTNIKELFFIKNIIKPSYLPLLWIFQLINNLFVKKYYVDVKNEEYSSRKTKSLFGVIAFFIKLTKRNNKKLKSKDAINVTKLTQSKLDYDKKITKNSKNQQNLPLTSQNGFILPSLDLLINQKVSNLEPENDVLNSNAKLLEGVLKDYSIDGTIETVQYGPVVTRYDLKPAPGLRSQRVISLADDIARSMLAESVRVAMVPGKNVIGIELPNKTREVVVLRHILEDEKFQYASQKLPLCLGKDIAGNPVVADLSTMPHLLIAGTTGSGKSVGVNSMIISLLYKHTPENCRFIMIDPKMLELSVYDGIPHLLTPVVTDPKKAITALKWAVREMEKRYSLMSKLGVRNIENYNDRLQLARKKGEILTQNIQVGFDSETGQPIFEEEEIDLTPLPFIVILIDEVADLMLVAGKEIEAAVQRLAQMARAAGIHVVMATQRPSVDVITGTIKANFPTRISFQVTSKIDSRTILGEQGAEQLLGKGDMLFM
;
A
#
# COMPACT_ATOMS: atom_id res chain seq x y z
N PHE A 1 -24.87 18.00 36.82
CA PHE A 1 -25.48 19.10 36.05
C PHE A 1 -26.72 19.62 36.81
N ASN A 2 -26.77 20.90 37.03
CA ASN A 2 -27.97 21.53 37.57
C ASN A 2 -28.52 22.47 36.49
N TYR A 3 -29.79 22.32 36.16
CA TYR A 3 -30.46 23.09 35.10
C TYR A 3 -30.55 24.59 35.41
N ASP A 4 -30.62 24.93 36.70
CA ASP A 4 -30.74 26.32 37.18
C ASP A 4 -29.39 27.06 37.21
N ASP A 5 -28.27 26.41 36.96
CA ASP A 5 -26.96 27.05 36.94
C ASP A 5 -26.82 27.99 35.73
N THR A 6 -26.21 29.15 35.93
CA THR A 6 -25.86 30.07 34.87
C THR A 6 -24.95 29.39 33.85
N GLY A 7 -25.34 29.43 32.59
CA GLY A 7 -24.57 28.78 31.50
C GLY A 7 -25.20 29.04 30.14
N TRP A 8 -24.93 28.16 29.17
CA TRP A 8 -25.40 28.28 27.79
C TRP A 8 -26.94 28.24 27.66
N LEU A 9 -27.61 27.56 28.62
CA LEU A 9 -29.07 27.36 28.61
C LEU A 9 -29.82 28.46 29.34
N VAL A 10 -29.31 28.94 30.47
CA VAL A 10 -30.02 29.82 31.39
C VAL A 10 -29.03 30.87 31.93
N LEU A 11 -29.46 32.15 31.93
CA LEU A 11 -28.81 33.22 32.67
C LEU A 11 -29.52 33.33 34.01
N SER A 12 -28.83 32.98 35.09
CA SER A 12 -29.36 32.99 36.44
C SER A 12 -28.37 33.66 37.39
N ASN A 13 -28.89 34.44 38.33
CA ASN A 13 -28.09 35.05 39.40
C ASN A 13 -27.91 34.13 40.63
N LYS A 14 -28.28 32.84 40.51
CA LYS A 14 -28.11 31.85 41.58
C LYS A 14 -26.68 31.33 41.62
N GLU A 15 -26.27 30.88 42.79
CA GLU A 15 -24.96 30.19 42.94
C GLU A 15 -24.88 28.93 42.10
N ILE A 16 -23.72 28.75 41.44
CA ILE A 16 -23.47 27.63 40.54
C ILE A 16 -23.22 26.36 41.36
N LYS A 17 -24.09 25.37 41.18
CA LYS A 17 -24.04 24.08 41.85
C LYS A 17 -23.34 22.98 41.04
N ASN A 18 -22.89 23.30 39.81
CA ASN A 18 -22.18 22.33 38.95
C ASN A 18 -20.81 22.03 39.55
N PHE A 19 -20.45 20.74 39.61
CA PHE A 19 -19.16 20.25 40.14
C PHE A 19 -17.94 20.90 39.45
N PHE A 20 -18.01 21.18 38.16
CA PHE A 20 -16.95 21.86 37.38
C PHE A 20 -17.16 23.38 37.29
N GLY A 21 -17.98 23.95 38.15
CA GLY A 21 -18.26 25.39 38.19
C GLY A 21 -18.84 25.94 36.90
N LEU A 22 -18.58 27.22 36.63
CA LEU A 22 -19.11 27.97 35.50
C LEU A 22 -18.75 27.35 34.15
N HIS A 23 -17.50 26.93 33.97
CA HIS A 23 -17.02 26.31 32.72
C HIS A 23 -17.74 24.99 32.40
N GLY A 24 -17.95 24.15 33.43
CA GLY A 24 -18.70 22.91 33.28
C GLY A 24 -20.17 23.17 32.88
N SER A 25 -20.80 24.18 33.46
CA SER A 25 -22.17 24.56 33.11
C SER A 25 -22.28 25.05 31.65
N TYR A 26 -21.36 25.89 31.18
CA TYR A 26 -21.35 26.38 29.80
C TYR A 26 -21.11 25.26 28.78
N ILE A 27 -20.07 24.42 28.98
CA ILE A 27 -19.72 23.32 28.05
C ILE A 27 -20.88 22.34 27.97
N LEU A 28 -21.39 21.89 29.10
CA LEU A 28 -22.44 20.89 29.13
C LEU A 28 -23.75 21.43 28.59
N GLY A 29 -24.06 22.70 28.92
CA GLY A 29 -25.23 23.44 28.41
C GLY A 29 -25.19 23.55 26.87
N PHE A 30 -24.04 23.86 26.28
CA PHE A 30 -23.85 23.86 24.84
C PHE A 30 -24.19 22.51 24.21
N PHE A 31 -23.60 21.41 24.70
CA PHE A 31 -23.88 20.09 24.15
C PHE A 31 -25.36 19.68 24.29
N ILE A 32 -26.00 20.00 25.41
CA ILE A 32 -27.41 19.66 25.62
C ILE A 32 -28.30 20.47 24.68
N LYS A 33 -28.03 21.78 24.50
CA LYS A 33 -28.83 22.63 23.65
C LYS A 33 -28.71 22.27 22.16
N GLU A 34 -27.47 22.10 21.67
CA GLU A 34 -27.22 21.93 20.24
C GLU A 34 -27.36 20.46 19.79
N PHE A 35 -26.99 19.50 20.65
CA PHE A 35 -26.96 18.07 20.33
C PHE A 35 -27.85 17.18 21.23
N GLY A 36 -28.52 17.79 22.24
CA GLY A 36 -29.40 17.06 23.15
C GLY A 36 -28.66 16.22 24.21
N ILE A 37 -29.41 15.63 25.12
CA ILE A 37 -28.89 14.97 26.35
C ILE A 37 -28.11 13.69 26.10
N LEU A 38 -28.38 12.96 25.02
CA LEU A 38 -27.68 11.70 24.71
C LEU A 38 -26.22 11.93 24.35
N THR A 39 -25.87 13.05 23.76
CA THR A 39 -24.49 13.36 23.35
C THR A 39 -23.52 13.44 24.52
N PRO A 40 -23.76 14.27 25.56
CA PRO A 40 -22.87 14.30 26.73
C PRO A 40 -22.84 12.97 27.48
N PHE A 41 -23.90 12.19 27.47
CA PHE A 41 -23.94 10.85 28.07
C PHE A 41 -22.96 9.90 27.36
N PHE A 42 -22.97 9.81 26.02
CA PHE A 42 -22.01 8.99 25.28
C PHE A 42 -20.57 9.48 25.45
N LEU A 43 -20.33 10.80 25.45
CA LEU A 43 -19.01 11.36 25.68
C LEU A 43 -18.47 10.97 27.06
N PHE A 44 -19.28 11.10 28.11
CA PHE A 44 -18.91 10.75 29.47
C PHE A 44 -18.54 9.26 29.59
N LEU A 45 -19.33 8.37 28.99
CA LEU A 45 -19.02 6.94 28.97
C LEU A 45 -17.68 6.64 28.25
N ILE A 46 -17.40 7.29 27.13
CA ILE A 46 -16.14 7.10 26.42
C ILE A 46 -14.97 7.57 27.26
N PHE A 47 -15.07 8.72 27.91
CA PHE A 47 -14.02 9.23 28.80
C PHE A 47 -13.75 8.28 29.98
N ILE A 48 -14.78 7.75 30.61
CA ILE A 48 -14.64 6.76 31.67
C ILE A 48 -13.93 5.50 31.15
N LEU A 49 -14.37 4.94 30.01
CA LEU A 49 -13.78 3.76 29.43
C LEU A 49 -12.31 3.96 29.05
N TYR A 50 -11.98 5.12 28.49
CA TYR A 50 -10.59 5.44 28.16
C TYR A 50 -9.75 5.69 29.42
N GLY A 51 -10.31 6.32 30.46
CA GLY A 51 -9.67 6.47 31.76
C GLY A 51 -9.33 5.13 32.41
N ILE A 52 -10.28 4.19 32.42
CA ILE A 52 -10.04 2.83 32.95
C ILE A 52 -8.95 2.11 32.15
N LYS A 53 -8.94 2.25 30.81
CA LYS A 53 -7.94 1.64 29.96
C LYS A 53 -6.55 2.25 30.17
N TYR A 54 -6.49 3.56 30.34
CA TYR A 54 -5.24 4.25 30.70
C TYR A 54 -4.67 3.76 32.04
N LEU A 55 -5.52 3.62 33.07
CA LEU A 55 -5.11 3.07 34.36
C LEU A 55 -4.63 1.60 34.28
N LYS A 56 -5.13 0.84 33.29
CA LYS A 56 -4.70 -0.54 33.02
C LYS A 56 -3.50 -0.63 32.07
N HIS A 57 -2.83 0.49 31.76
CA HIS A 57 -1.71 0.58 30.81
C HIS A 57 -1.99 -0.05 29.43
N GLN A 58 -3.25 -0.03 29.00
CA GLN A 58 -3.63 -0.55 27.68
C GLN A 58 -3.51 0.54 26.62
N THR A 59 -2.83 0.23 25.51
CA THR A 59 -2.69 1.17 24.39
C THR A 59 -3.98 1.25 23.57
N ILE A 60 -4.44 2.47 23.26
CA ILE A 60 -5.60 2.69 22.39
C ILE A 60 -5.15 2.69 20.94
N SER A 61 -5.47 1.63 20.20
CA SER A 61 -5.14 1.54 18.79
C SER A 61 -5.95 2.55 17.96
N LYS A 62 -5.32 3.16 16.92
CA LYS A 62 -5.97 4.07 15.96
C LYS A 62 -6.70 5.26 16.61
N ILE A 63 -6.10 5.90 17.61
CA ILE A 63 -6.71 6.98 18.39
C ILE A 63 -7.24 8.11 17.49
N TRP A 64 -6.49 8.56 16.50
CA TRP A 64 -6.90 9.64 15.58
C TRP A 64 -8.14 9.27 14.76
N PHE A 65 -8.22 8.03 14.29
CA PHE A 65 -9.40 7.55 13.59
C PHE A 65 -10.63 7.46 14.51
N LYS A 66 -10.43 7.08 15.77
CA LYS A 66 -11.49 7.04 16.78
C LYS A 66 -11.97 8.43 17.17
N LEU A 67 -11.07 9.42 17.25
CA LEU A 67 -11.42 10.81 17.44
C LEU A 67 -12.23 11.36 16.27
N PHE A 68 -11.87 11.02 15.04
CA PHE A 68 -12.67 11.36 13.86
C PHE A 68 -14.08 10.73 13.92
N LEU A 69 -14.17 9.44 14.29
CA LEU A 69 -15.47 8.79 14.46
C LEU A 69 -16.30 9.36 15.61
N LEU A 70 -15.66 9.95 16.63
CA LEU A 70 -16.31 10.60 17.75
C LEU A 70 -17.16 11.80 17.28
N THR A 71 -16.69 12.60 16.32
CA THR A 71 -17.48 13.69 15.75
C THR A 71 -18.77 13.18 15.10
N GLY A 72 -18.68 12.08 14.36
CA GLY A 72 -19.85 11.42 13.78
C GLY A 72 -20.78 10.78 14.82
N LEU A 73 -20.26 10.33 15.97
CA LEU A 73 -21.08 9.85 17.08
C LEU A 73 -21.84 11.00 17.75
N ILE A 74 -21.19 12.15 17.95
CA ILE A 74 -21.80 13.38 18.48
C ILE A 74 -22.99 13.78 17.60
N PHE A 75 -22.80 13.80 16.28
CA PHE A 75 -23.85 14.16 15.33
C PHE A 75 -25.03 13.15 15.36
N LEU A 76 -24.75 11.85 15.30
CA LEU A 76 -25.78 10.82 15.31
C LEU A 76 -26.55 10.76 16.64
N SER A 77 -25.86 10.93 17.78
CA SER A 77 -26.52 10.97 19.09
C SER A 77 -27.38 12.21 19.24
N GLY A 78 -26.98 13.31 18.59
CA GLY A 78 -27.80 14.52 18.49
C GLY A 78 -29.11 14.29 17.74
N LEU A 79 -29.06 13.64 16.58
CA LEU A 79 -30.27 13.29 15.83
C LEU A 79 -31.20 12.36 16.62
N LEU A 80 -30.66 11.41 17.38
CA LEU A 80 -31.42 10.48 18.21
C LEU A 80 -32.00 11.14 19.48
N SER A 81 -31.48 12.29 19.89
CA SER A 81 -31.95 12.98 21.11
C SER A 81 -33.39 13.46 21.00
N GLN A 82 -33.88 13.84 19.81
CA GLN A 82 -35.25 14.28 19.60
C GLN A 82 -36.28 13.16 19.90
N PRO A 83 -36.21 11.98 19.25
CA PRO A 83 -37.15 10.89 19.55
C PRO A 83 -37.02 10.38 21.00
N PHE A 84 -35.82 10.45 21.60
CA PHE A 84 -35.62 10.12 23.00
C PHE A 84 -36.31 11.10 23.94
N HIS A 85 -36.26 12.41 23.62
CA HIS A 85 -36.99 13.42 24.33
C HIS A 85 -38.53 13.19 24.25
N ASP A 86 -39.01 12.88 23.04
CA ASP A 86 -40.46 12.65 22.82
C ASP A 86 -40.93 11.41 23.60
N LEU A 87 -40.10 10.35 23.69
CA LEU A 87 -40.38 9.17 24.50
C LEU A 87 -40.39 9.48 26.01
N LEU A 88 -39.41 10.25 26.50
CA LEU A 88 -39.33 10.61 27.91
C LEU A 88 -40.47 11.53 28.34
N SER A 89 -40.84 12.48 27.49
CA SER A 89 -41.95 13.40 27.76
C SER A 89 -43.29 12.68 27.83
N SER A 90 -43.46 11.55 27.14
CA SER A 90 -44.67 10.74 27.20
C SER A 90 -44.75 9.90 28.49
N VAL A 91 -43.62 9.61 29.13
CA VAL A 91 -43.54 8.73 30.33
C VAL A 91 -43.48 9.54 31.62
N PHE A 92 -42.80 10.73 31.61
CA PHE A 92 -42.59 11.57 32.79
C PHE A 92 -43.28 12.93 32.65
N PHE A 93 -44.50 13.07 33.12
CA PHE A 93 -45.49 14.14 32.84
C PHE A 93 -45.12 15.57 33.26
N GLU A 94 -44.17 15.86 34.14
CA GLU A 94 -43.93 17.24 34.65
C GLU A 94 -42.52 17.82 34.55
N GLN A 95 -41.51 17.02 34.32
CA GLN A 95 -40.12 17.51 34.21
C GLN A 95 -39.58 17.68 32.79
N SER A 96 -40.45 17.74 31.80
CA SER A 96 -40.08 17.78 30.37
C SER A 96 -39.30 19.05 29.93
N LYS A 97 -39.37 20.15 30.71
CA LYS A 97 -38.60 21.39 30.42
C LYS A 97 -37.07 21.17 30.45
N ILE A 98 -36.58 20.23 31.25
CA ILE A 98 -35.17 19.94 31.42
C ILE A 98 -34.55 19.30 30.15
N PHE A 99 -35.35 18.62 29.35
CA PHE A 99 -34.89 17.87 28.20
C PHE A 99 -35.19 18.52 26.86
N LYS A 100 -35.74 19.77 26.87
CA LYS A 100 -36.14 20.46 25.65
C LYS A 100 -34.95 20.75 24.76
N HIS A 101 -34.93 20.08 23.61
CA HIS A 101 -33.88 20.20 22.62
C HIS A 101 -34.36 21.09 21.47
N GLU A 102 -33.68 22.23 21.27
CA GLU A 102 -34.07 23.26 20.28
C GLU A 102 -32.93 23.54 19.27
N GLY A 103 -31.84 22.76 19.27
CA GLY A 103 -30.66 23.05 18.49
C GLY A 103 -30.69 22.52 17.04
N TYR A 104 -29.56 22.68 16.36
CA TYR A 104 -29.39 22.31 14.93
C TYR A 104 -29.76 20.87 14.63
N SER A 105 -29.44 19.92 15.52
CA SER A 105 -29.70 18.49 15.27
C SER A 105 -31.21 18.18 15.19
N LYS A 106 -32.06 18.90 15.89
CA LYS A 106 -33.51 18.76 15.76
C LYS A 106 -34.01 19.16 14.37
N ASN A 107 -33.53 20.31 13.87
CA ASN A 107 -33.93 20.80 12.56
C ASN A 107 -33.48 19.85 11.46
N ILE A 108 -32.25 19.32 11.53
CA ILE A 108 -31.72 18.33 10.59
C ILE A 108 -32.51 17.03 10.67
N TYR A 109 -32.86 16.57 11.88
CA TYR A 109 -33.67 15.34 12.04
C TYR A 109 -35.02 15.49 11.34
N ASN A 110 -35.71 16.64 11.50
CA ASN A 110 -37.01 16.87 10.87
C ASN A 110 -36.89 16.92 9.33
N VAL A 111 -35.86 17.56 8.79
CA VAL A 111 -35.61 17.60 7.34
C VAL A 111 -35.37 16.17 6.80
N ILE A 112 -34.56 15.35 7.49
CA ILE A 112 -34.32 13.96 7.09
C ILE A 112 -35.61 13.15 7.16
N LEU A 113 -36.41 13.35 8.22
CA LEU A 113 -37.67 12.63 8.39
C LEU A 113 -38.67 12.97 7.29
N ASP A 114 -38.82 14.22 6.95
CA ASP A 114 -39.72 14.68 5.89
C ASP A 114 -39.27 14.14 4.53
N TYR A 115 -37.99 14.27 4.20
CA TYR A 115 -37.42 13.70 2.97
C TYR A 115 -37.62 12.19 2.84
N VAL A 116 -37.30 11.42 3.90
CA VAL A 116 -37.46 9.97 3.89
C VAL A 116 -38.93 9.56 3.84
N SER A 117 -39.84 10.33 4.47
CA SER A 117 -41.27 10.03 4.42
C SER A 117 -41.88 10.22 3.03
N GLU A 118 -41.38 11.21 2.26
CA GLU A 118 -41.79 11.45 0.87
C GLU A 118 -41.26 10.37 -0.09
N GLU A 119 -39.98 10.02 0.02
CA GLU A 119 -39.34 9.02 -0.87
C GLU A 119 -39.85 7.60 -0.65
N VAL A 120 -40.11 7.20 0.60
CA VAL A 120 -40.49 5.83 0.95
C VAL A 120 -42.01 5.60 0.86
N ASN A 121 -42.79 6.66 0.67
CA ASN A 121 -44.27 6.62 0.57
C ASN A 121 -44.94 5.86 1.72
N LEU A 122 -44.37 5.94 2.93
CA LEU A 122 -44.86 5.37 4.18
C LEU A 122 -45.48 6.48 5.04
N SER A 123 -46.45 6.12 5.88
CA SER A 123 -46.95 7.10 6.83
C SER A 123 -45.83 7.60 7.74
N LYS A 124 -45.85 8.93 8.05
CA LYS A 124 -44.81 9.60 8.87
C LYS A 124 -44.51 8.84 10.18
N TYR A 125 -45.53 8.18 10.77
CA TYR A 125 -45.34 7.36 11.98
C TYR A 125 -44.38 6.17 11.80
N TYR A 126 -44.58 5.37 10.75
CA TYR A 126 -43.70 4.20 10.51
C TYR A 126 -42.30 4.62 10.05
N THR A 127 -42.20 5.71 9.29
CA THR A 127 -40.92 6.29 8.88
C THR A 127 -40.11 6.77 10.08
N THR A 128 -40.77 7.41 11.06
CA THR A 128 -40.15 7.83 12.32
C THR A 128 -39.59 6.64 13.10
N ILE A 129 -40.35 5.56 13.25
CA ILE A 129 -39.88 4.36 13.96
C ILE A 129 -38.66 3.74 13.23
N LEU A 130 -38.71 3.59 11.91
CA LEU A 130 -37.64 3.01 11.12
C LEU A 130 -36.37 3.84 11.22
N LEU A 131 -36.48 5.16 11.06
CA LEU A 131 -35.37 6.10 11.16
C LEU A 131 -34.71 6.04 12.55
N ASN A 132 -35.51 6.03 13.62
CA ASN A 132 -34.99 5.96 14.98
C ASN A 132 -34.28 4.65 15.29
N VAL A 133 -34.77 3.51 14.81
CA VAL A 133 -34.10 2.21 14.96
C VAL A 133 -32.78 2.20 14.20
N CYS A 134 -32.74 2.73 12.99
CA CYS A 134 -31.49 2.82 12.20
C CYS A 134 -30.46 3.75 12.88
N LEU A 135 -30.88 4.90 13.36
CA LEU A 135 -30.00 5.85 14.07
C LEU A 135 -29.44 5.24 15.36
N LEU A 136 -30.28 4.55 16.14
CA LEU A 136 -29.86 3.86 17.36
C LEU A 136 -28.83 2.78 17.08
N LEU A 137 -29.05 1.94 16.06
CA LEU A 137 -28.09 0.91 15.65
C LEU A 137 -26.76 1.51 15.23
N LEU A 138 -26.78 2.60 14.44
CA LEU A 138 -25.55 3.28 14.01
C LEU A 138 -24.81 3.93 15.19
N CYS A 139 -25.52 4.53 16.14
CA CYS A 139 -24.92 5.08 17.37
C CYS A 139 -24.25 3.99 18.20
N VAL A 140 -24.91 2.87 18.42
CA VAL A 140 -24.38 1.72 19.19
C VAL A 140 -23.15 1.13 18.50
N LEU A 141 -23.20 0.91 17.19
CA LEU A 141 -22.08 0.37 16.43
C LEU A 141 -20.84 1.30 16.49
N LYS A 142 -21.05 2.61 16.30
CA LYS A 142 -19.96 3.60 16.42
C LYS A 142 -19.41 3.67 17.85
N PHE A 143 -20.27 3.70 18.85
CA PHE A 143 -19.87 3.71 20.26
C PHE A 143 -19.02 2.48 20.61
N VAL A 144 -19.48 1.29 20.25
CA VAL A 144 -18.76 0.02 20.49
C VAL A 144 -17.38 0.04 19.80
N TYR A 145 -17.31 0.52 18.58
CA TYR A 145 -16.03 0.63 17.86
C TYR A 145 -15.08 1.63 18.50
N ILE A 146 -15.57 2.81 18.89
CA ILE A 146 -14.75 3.84 19.57
C ILE A 146 -14.26 3.32 20.93
N ALA A 147 -15.14 2.65 21.69
CA ALA A 147 -14.83 2.09 23.01
C ALA A 147 -13.84 0.93 22.96
N SER A 148 -13.72 0.19 21.83
CA SER A 148 -12.82 -0.97 21.70
C SER A 148 -11.35 -0.56 21.60
N THR A 149 -10.44 -1.34 22.19
CA THR A 149 -8.98 -1.15 22.03
C THR A 149 -8.39 -2.08 20.98
N ASN A 150 -8.94 -3.30 20.84
CA ASN A 150 -8.47 -4.33 19.93
C ASN A 150 -9.63 -4.99 19.16
N ILE A 151 -9.32 -5.49 17.96
CA ILE A 151 -10.27 -6.27 17.15
C ILE A 151 -10.78 -7.50 17.91
N LYS A 152 -9.98 -8.09 18.81
CA LYS A 152 -10.38 -9.23 19.65
C LYS A 152 -11.48 -8.87 20.66
N GLU A 153 -11.46 -7.65 21.21
CA GLU A 153 -12.53 -7.17 22.09
C GLU A 153 -13.83 -6.95 21.32
N LEU A 154 -13.74 -6.51 20.06
CA LEU A 154 -14.90 -6.41 19.17
C LEU A 154 -15.54 -7.79 18.91
N PHE A 155 -14.71 -8.84 18.84
CA PHE A 155 -15.17 -10.23 18.68
C PHE A 155 -15.87 -10.76 19.95
N PHE A 156 -15.39 -10.37 21.13
CA PHE A 156 -16.03 -10.70 22.40
C PHE A 156 -17.38 -9.99 22.55
N ILE A 157 -17.43 -8.71 22.21
CA ILE A 157 -18.66 -7.91 22.18
C ILE A 157 -19.66 -8.48 21.13
N LYS A 158 -19.16 -8.96 19.97
CA LYS A 158 -19.98 -9.68 18.98
C LYS A 158 -20.63 -10.93 19.56
N ASN A 159 -20.00 -11.63 20.47
CA ASN A 159 -20.56 -12.82 21.14
C ASN A 159 -21.56 -12.46 22.23
N ILE A 160 -21.44 -11.30 22.88
CA ILE A 160 -22.42 -10.78 23.85
C ILE A 160 -23.66 -10.22 23.12
N ILE A 161 -23.47 -9.58 21.98
CA ILE A 161 -24.56 -9.00 21.17
C ILE A 161 -25.29 -10.09 20.35
N LYS A 162 -24.65 -11.23 20.07
CA LYS A 162 -25.23 -12.33 19.31
C LYS A 162 -26.60 -12.81 19.83
N PRO A 163 -26.84 -12.96 21.14
CA PRO A 163 -28.19 -13.29 21.65
C PRO A 163 -29.14 -12.09 21.66
N SER A 164 -28.64 -10.83 21.64
CA SER A 164 -29.50 -9.65 21.78
C SER A 164 -30.13 -9.16 20.45
N TYR A 165 -29.64 -9.60 19.29
CA TYR A 165 -30.27 -9.26 18.00
C TYR A 165 -31.25 -10.33 17.50
N LEU A 166 -31.35 -11.50 18.16
CA LEU A 166 -32.42 -12.48 17.88
C LEU A 166 -33.82 -11.88 18.08
N PRO A 167 -34.11 -11.13 19.16
CA PRO A 167 -35.38 -10.43 19.29
C PRO A 167 -35.58 -9.34 18.23
N LEU A 168 -34.51 -8.62 17.85
CA LEU A 168 -34.57 -7.61 16.79
C LEU A 168 -34.84 -8.22 15.42
N LEU A 169 -34.26 -9.36 15.09
CA LEU A 169 -34.57 -10.14 13.89
C LEU A 169 -36.02 -10.66 13.93
N TRP A 170 -36.53 -11.06 15.10
CA TRP A 170 -37.89 -11.49 15.28
C TRP A 170 -38.88 -10.32 15.11
N ILE A 171 -38.56 -9.14 15.68
CA ILE A 171 -39.33 -7.91 15.47
C ILE A 171 -39.31 -7.50 13.98
N PHE A 172 -38.15 -7.61 13.31
CA PHE A 172 -38.04 -7.35 11.88
C PHE A 172 -38.84 -8.36 11.03
N GLN A 173 -38.87 -9.64 11.42
CA GLN A 173 -39.72 -10.64 10.78
C GLN A 173 -41.21 -10.37 11.05
N LEU A 174 -41.55 -9.90 12.23
CA LEU A 174 -42.92 -9.54 12.60
C LEU A 174 -43.42 -8.34 11.83
N ILE A 175 -42.56 -7.30 11.68
CA ILE A 175 -42.79 -6.13 10.84
C ILE A 175 -42.94 -6.55 9.37
N ASN A 176 -42.03 -7.40 8.87
CA ASN A 176 -42.10 -7.89 7.49
C ASN A 176 -43.37 -8.74 7.22
N ASN A 177 -43.79 -9.56 8.16
CA ASN A 177 -45.02 -10.33 8.05
C ASN A 177 -46.31 -9.46 8.12
N LEU A 178 -46.26 -8.36 8.88
CA LEU A 178 -47.35 -7.38 8.92
C LEU A 178 -47.44 -6.58 7.61
N PHE A 179 -46.31 -6.22 7.03
CA PHE A 179 -46.25 -5.52 5.73
C PHE A 179 -46.66 -6.42 4.56
N VAL A 180 -46.23 -7.68 4.56
CA VAL A 180 -46.59 -8.64 3.51
C VAL A 180 -48.06 -8.95 3.52
N LYS A 181 -48.67 -9.10 4.72
CA LYS A 181 -50.12 -9.32 4.84
C LYS A 181 -50.95 -8.13 4.35
N LYS A 182 -50.53 -6.91 4.63
CA LYS A 182 -51.26 -5.71 4.20
C LYS A 182 -51.13 -5.47 2.69
N TYR A 183 -49.97 -5.78 2.10
CA TYR A 183 -49.74 -5.65 0.67
C TYR A 183 -50.51 -6.65 -0.20
N TYR A 184 -50.80 -7.85 0.34
CA TYR A 184 -51.62 -8.85 -0.36
C TYR A 184 -53.12 -8.51 -0.36
N VAL A 185 -53.56 -7.63 0.53
CA VAL A 185 -54.97 -7.21 0.59
C VAL A 185 -55.24 -6.04 -0.34
N ASP A 186 -54.25 -5.14 -0.56
CA ASP A 186 -54.41 -3.96 -1.41
C ASP A 186 -54.14 -4.24 -2.92
N VAL A 187 -53.40 -5.30 -3.28
CA VAL A 187 -53.09 -5.64 -4.69
C VAL A 187 -54.31 -6.29 -5.43
N LYS A 188 -55.39 -6.58 -4.74
CA LYS A 188 -56.61 -7.10 -5.41
C LYS A 188 -57.50 -6.02 -6.04
N ASN A 189 -57.18 -4.72 -5.83
CA ASN A 189 -58.05 -3.62 -6.28
C ASN A 189 -57.45 -2.57 -7.21
N GLU A 190 -56.15 -2.66 -7.62
CA GLU A 190 -55.63 -1.72 -8.59
C GLU A 190 -54.58 -2.35 -9.53
N GLU A 191 -55.00 -2.71 -10.73
CA GLU A 191 -54.13 -2.77 -11.92
C GLU A 191 -53.83 -1.35 -12.38
N TYR A 192 -52.69 -0.77 -12.02
CA TYR A 192 -51.91 0.21 -12.83
C TYR A 192 -50.75 0.77 -12.00
N SER A 193 -49.56 0.70 -12.59
CA SER A 193 -48.31 1.35 -12.20
C SER A 193 -47.21 0.47 -11.60
N SER A 194 -46.64 -0.41 -12.42
CA SER A 194 -45.47 -1.22 -12.05
C SER A 194 -44.22 -0.76 -12.81
N ARG A 195 -43.57 0.34 -12.43
CA ARG A 195 -42.23 0.67 -12.98
C ARG A 195 -41.18 1.24 -12.00
N LYS A 196 -41.53 1.60 -10.77
CA LYS A 196 -40.54 2.21 -9.83
C LYS A 196 -40.12 1.38 -8.62
N THR A 197 -40.71 0.23 -8.36
CA THR A 197 -40.44 -0.57 -7.15
C THR A 197 -39.31 -1.59 -7.28
N LYS A 198 -38.67 -1.75 -8.46
CA LYS A 198 -37.57 -2.72 -8.65
C LYS A 198 -36.24 -2.35 -7.99
N SER A 199 -36.01 -1.10 -7.65
CA SER A 199 -34.73 -0.64 -7.10
C SER A 199 -34.54 -0.98 -5.61
N LEU A 200 -35.57 -0.82 -4.78
CA LEU A 200 -35.44 -1.06 -3.33
C LEU A 200 -35.38 -2.56 -2.98
N PHE A 201 -36.11 -3.42 -3.74
CA PHE A 201 -36.04 -4.87 -3.56
C PHE A 201 -34.67 -5.44 -3.96
N GLY A 202 -33.97 -4.82 -4.89
CA GLY A 202 -32.61 -5.19 -5.28
C GLY A 202 -31.59 -4.99 -4.13
N VAL A 203 -31.69 -3.91 -3.39
CA VAL A 203 -30.80 -3.60 -2.27
C VAL A 203 -31.06 -4.53 -1.08
N ILE A 204 -32.33 -4.77 -0.76
CA ILE A 204 -32.73 -5.68 0.33
C ILE A 204 -32.37 -7.14 -0.01
N ALA A 205 -32.57 -7.58 -1.26
CA ALA A 205 -32.16 -8.91 -1.72
C ALA A 205 -30.64 -9.08 -1.73
N PHE A 206 -29.87 -8.02 -2.00
CA PHE A 206 -28.41 -8.02 -1.92
C PHE A 206 -27.94 -8.23 -0.47
N PHE A 207 -28.52 -7.53 0.50
CA PHE A 207 -28.18 -7.71 1.93
C PHE A 207 -28.60 -9.08 2.47
N ILE A 208 -29.74 -9.61 2.06
CA ILE A 208 -30.19 -10.97 2.43
C ILE A 208 -29.29 -12.04 1.80
N LYS A 209 -28.75 -11.80 0.59
CA LYS A 209 -27.81 -12.72 -0.08
C LYS A 209 -26.44 -12.72 0.60
N LEU A 210 -26.01 -11.58 1.17
CA LEU A 210 -24.78 -11.47 1.96
C LEU A 210 -24.87 -12.20 3.32
N THR A 211 -26.02 -12.16 3.97
CA THR A 211 -26.24 -12.87 5.26
C THR A 211 -26.43 -14.37 5.08
N LYS A 212 -27.03 -14.83 3.97
CA LYS A 212 -27.16 -16.27 3.65
C LYS A 212 -25.84 -16.94 3.22
N ARG A 213 -24.84 -16.17 2.78
CA ARG A 213 -23.55 -16.73 2.33
C ARG A 213 -22.66 -17.20 3.48
N ASN A 214 -22.92 -16.76 4.73
CA ASN A 214 -22.12 -17.15 5.90
C ASN A 214 -22.70 -18.34 6.71
N ASN A 215 -23.89 -18.83 6.40
CA ASN A 215 -24.50 -19.92 7.16
C ASN A 215 -24.56 -21.28 6.43
N LYS A 216 -23.87 -21.43 5.27
CA LYS A 216 -23.79 -22.70 4.54
C LYS A 216 -22.45 -23.42 4.72
N LYS A 217 -21.96 -23.51 5.95
CA LYS A 217 -20.88 -24.44 6.30
C LYS A 217 -21.31 -25.37 7.42
N LEU A 218 -22.41 -26.07 7.24
CA LEU A 218 -22.70 -27.32 7.96
C LEU A 218 -23.91 -27.99 7.30
N LYS A 219 -23.65 -29.22 6.78
CA LYS A 219 -24.58 -30.24 6.23
C LYS A 219 -25.11 -29.96 4.81
N SER A 220 -24.63 -30.68 3.83
CA SER A 220 -25.05 -32.01 3.42
C SER A 220 -24.30 -32.42 2.17
N LYS A 221 -24.02 -33.69 2.08
CA LYS A 221 -23.59 -34.43 0.89
C LYS A 221 -24.62 -34.20 -0.22
N ASP A 222 -24.15 -33.73 -1.37
CA ASP A 222 -24.51 -34.30 -2.66
C ASP A 222 -23.53 -33.80 -3.68
N ALA A 223 -22.81 -34.77 -4.23
CA ALA A 223 -21.82 -34.64 -5.25
C ALA A 223 -22.52 -34.40 -6.59
N ILE A 224 -22.19 -33.31 -7.29
CA ILE A 224 -22.27 -33.32 -8.75
C ILE A 224 -21.33 -32.21 -9.30
N ASN A 225 -20.34 -32.64 -10.11
CA ASN A 225 -19.55 -31.91 -11.08
C ASN A 225 -18.51 -30.87 -10.58
N VAL A 226 -17.42 -31.37 -9.97
CA VAL A 226 -16.13 -30.65 -9.86
C VAL A 226 -14.97 -31.50 -10.43
N THR A 227 -15.26 -32.43 -11.33
CA THR A 227 -14.25 -33.42 -11.81
C THR A 227 -13.38 -32.93 -12.95
N LYS A 228 -13.65 -31.80 -13.61
CA LYS A 228 -12.83 -31.34 -14.76
C LYS A 228 -11.72 -30.36 -14.41
N LEU A 229 -11.84 -29.59 -13.32
CA LEU A 229 -10.80 -28.64 -12.92
C LEU A 229 -9.72 -29.23 -11.97
N THR A 230 -10.06 -30.32 -11.29
CA THR A 230 -9.13 -31.02 -10.39
C THR A 230 -8.19 -31.97 -11.13
N GLN A 231 -8.59 -32.50 -12.29
CA GLN A 231 -7.71 -33.37 -13.08
C GLN A 231 -6.55 -32.62 -13.75
N SER A 232 -6.76 -31.36 -14.18
CA SER A 232 -5.66 -30.56 -14.75
C SER A 232 -4.63 -30.13 -13.69
N LYS A 233 -5.04 -29.91 -12.45
CA LYS A 233 -4.12 -29.63 -11.33
C LYS A 233 -3.37 -30.87 -10.86
N LEU A 234 -4.05 -32.01 -10.83
CA LEU A 234 -3.41 -33.28 -10.43
C LEU A 234 -2.40 -33.80 -11.46
N ASP A 235 -2.65 -33.57 -12.76
CA ASP A 235 -1.69 -33.92 -13.81
C ASP A 235 -0.47 -32.99 -13.84
N TYR A 236 -0.64 -31.72 -13.45
CA TYR A 236 0.48 -30.80 -13.31
C TYR A 236 1.37 -31.16 -12.12
N ASP A 237 0.77 -31.46 -10.96
CA ASP A 237 1.52 -31.91 -9.78
C ASP A 237 2.16 -33.31 -9.98
N LYS A 238 1.52 -34.22 -10.74
CA LYS A 238 2.12 -35.51 -11.11
C LYS A 238 3.28 -35.38 -12.10
N LYS A 239 3.26 -34.39 -12.99
CA LYS A 239 4.40 -34.11 -13.89
C LYS A 239 5.58 -33.50 -13.11
N ILE A 240 5.32 -32.60 -12.18
CA ILE A 240 6.36 -32.02 -11.31
C ILE A 240 6.97 -33.09 -10.39
N THR A 241 6.14 -33.94 -9.78
CA THR A 241 6.64 -35.01 -8.90
C THR A 241 7.36 -36.12 -9.65
N LYS A 242 7.05 -36.39 -10.93
CA LYS A 242 7.83 -37.35 -11.75
C LYS A 242 9.18 -36.80 -12.20
N ASN A 243 9.27 -35.48 -12.49
CA ASN A 243 10.55 -34.85 -12.81
C ASN A 243 11.42 -34.62 -11.55
N SER A 244 10.80 -34.44 -10.37
CA SER A 244 11.58 -34.30 -9.12
C SER A 244 12.23 -35.59 -8.64
N LYS A 245 11.78 -36.77 -9.10
CA LYS A 245 12.43 -38.04 -8.75
C LYS A 245 13.71 -38.31 -9.55
N ASN A 246 13.98 -37.58 -10.64
CA ASN A 246 15.24 -37.59 -11.38
C ASN A 246 16.13 -36.38 -11.12
N GLN A 247 15.70 -35.43 -10.29
CA GLN A 247 16.59 -34.45 -9.69
C GLN A 247 17.38 -35.15 -8.57
N GLN A 248 18.38 -35.94 -8.97
CA GLN A 248 19.53 -36.18 -8.11
C GLN A 248 20.01 -34.80 -7.64
N ASN A 249 20.17 -34.67 -6.33
CA ASN A 249 20.72 -33.50 -5.64
C ASN A 249 21.70 -32.77 -6.54
N LEU A 250 21.30 -31.59 -7.07
CA LEU A 250 22.24 -30.67 -7.68
C LEU A 250 23.25 -30.35 -6.58
N PRO A 251 24.51 -30.77 -6.68
CA PRO A 251 25.50 -30.43 -5.67
C PRO A 251 25.70 -28.92 -5.77
N LEU A 252 25.06 -28.18 -4.86
CA LEU A 252 25.26 -26.73 -4.70
C LEU A 252 26.72 -26.41 -4.34
N THR A 253 27.49 -27.43 -3.97
CA THR A 253 28.94 -27.39 -3.75
C THR A 253 29.54 -28.62 -4.39
N SER A 254 30.15 -28.44 -5.55
CA SER A 254 31.09 -29.44 -6.07
C SER A 254 32.43 -29.30 -5.32
N GLN A 255 33.25 -30.31 -5.33
CA GLN A 255 34.63 -30.23 -4.83
C GLN A 255 35.46 -29.12 -5.54
N ASN A 256 34.92 -28.49 -6.58
CA ASN A 256 35.54 -27.44 -7.41
C ASN A 256 34.91 -26.02 -7.21
N GLY A 257 34.10 -25.79 -6.14
CA GLY A 257 33.52 -24.50 -5.85
C GLY A 257 32.05 -24.34 -6.25
N PHE A 258 31.50 -23.12 -6.07
CA PHE A 258 30.13 -22.79 -6.39
C PHE A 258 29.89 -22.69 -7.90
N ILE A 259 28.82 -23.32 -8.40
CA ILE A 259 28.43 -23.29 -9.81
C ILE A 259 27.21 -22.34 -9.98
N LEU A 260 27.32 -21.39 -10.91
CA LEU A 260 26.23 -20.47 -11.23
C LEU A 260 25.03 -21.23 -11.84
N PRO A 261 23.79 -20.76 -11.61
CA PRO A 261 22.59 -21.38 -12.17
C PRO A 261 22.61 -21.39 -13.70
N SER A 262 22.15 -22.50 -14.31
CA SER A 262 21.99 -22.58 -15.77
C SER A 262 20.72 -21.86 -16.23
N LEU A 263 20.77 -21.24 -17.41
CA LEU A 263 19.60 -20.62 -18.05
C LEU A 263 18.49 -21.64 -18.37
N ASP A 264 18.81 -22.94 -18.44
CA ASP A 264 17.83 -24.00 -18.69
C ASP A 264 16.83 -24.20 -17.53
N LEU A 265 17.12 -23.64 -16.35
CA LEU A 265 16.18 -23.59 -15.22
C LEU A 265 15.00 -22.63 -15.47
N LEU A 266 15.16 -21.70 -16.42
CA LEU A 266 14.14 -20.73 -16.77
C LEU A 266 13.28 -21.23 -17.95
N ILE A 267 12.00 -20.88 -17.92
CA ILE A 267 11.05 -21.26 -18.97
C ILE A 267 11.48 -20.61 -20.29
N ASN A 268 11.64 -21.43 -21.33
CA ASN A 268 11.86 -20.96 -22.69
C ASN A 268 10.52 -20.77 -23.38
N GLN A 269 9.99 -19.56 -23.31
CA GLN A 269 8.75 -19.19 -24.00
C GLN A 269 9.10 -18.53 -25.33
N LYS A 270 8.63 -19.10 -26.43
CA LYS A 270 8.75 -18.45 -27.73
C LYS A 270 7.95 -17.16 -27.75
N VAL A 271 8.63 -16.05 -28.02
CA VAL A 271 7.96 -14.77 -28.26
C VAL A 271 7.25 -14.86 -29.60
N SER A 272 5.96 -14.72 -29.60
CA SER A 272 5.20 -14.50 -30.82
C SER A 272 5.36 -13.03 -31.20
N ASN A 273 6.27 -12.71 -32.10
CA ASN A 273 6.37 -11.37 -32.69
C ASN A 273 5.12 -11.11 -33.52
N LEU A 274 4.05 -10.69 -32.89
CA LEU A 274 2.83 -10.20 -33.53
C LEU A 274 2.97 -8.68 -33.72
N GLU A 275 3.92 -8.28 -34.54
CA GLU A 275 3.94 -6.88 -35.00
C GLU A 275 2.68 -6.64 -35.83
N PRO A 276 1.84 -5.66 -35.48
CA PRO A 276 0.69 -5.30 -36.28
C PRO A 276 1.15 -4.76 -37.64
N GLU A 277 0.36 -5.00 -38.68
CA GLU A 277 0.63 -4.43 -40.00
C GLU A 277 0.76 -2.92 -39.91
N ASN A 278 1.68 -2.35 -40.70
CA ASN A 278 1.95 -0.90 -40.72
C ASN A 278 0.71 -0.07 -41.00
N ASP A 279 -0.26 -0.63 -41.78
CA ASP A 279 -1.52 0.03 -42.08
C ASP A 279 -2.40 0.22 -40.85
N VAL A 280 -2.37 -0.69 -39.89
CA VAL A 280 -3.11 -0.57 -38.63
C VAL A 280 -2.49 0.53 -37.77
N LEU A 281 -1.16 0.59 -37.68
CA LEU A 281 -0.44 1.63 -36.92
C LEU A 281 -0.70 3.02 -37.50
N ASN A 282 -0.65 3.15 -38.83
CA ASN A 282 -0.95 4.39 -39.55
C ASN A 282 -2.42 4.83 -39.40
N SER A 283 -3.35 3.87 -39.40
CA SER A 283 -4.75 4.17 -39.16
C SER A 283 -5.01 4.69 -37.75
N ASN A 284 -4.39 4.08 -36.76
CA ASN A 284 -4.45 4.54 -35.36
C ASN A 284 -3.79 5.92 -35.16
N ALA A 285 -2.69 6.20 -35.87
CA ALA A 285 -2.05 7.51 -35.87
C ALA A 285 -2.98 8.61 -36.39
N LYS A 286 -3.63 8.36 -37.55
CA LYS A 286 -4.63 9.30 -38.13
C LYS A 286 -5.83 9.50 -37.21
N LEU A 287 -6.31 8.42 -36.56
CA LEU A 287 -7.41 8.53 -35.62
C LEU A 287 -7.00 9.40 -34.42
N LEU A 288 -5.78 9.20 -33.88
CA LEU A 288 -5.25 10.00 -32.78
C LEU A 288 -5.09 11.47 -33.18
N GLU A 289 -4.59 11.78 -34.40
CA GLU A 289 -4.52 13.15 -34.92
C GLU A 289 -5.92 13.79 -34.99
N GLY A 290 -6.93 13.04 -35.44
CA GLY A 290 -8.33 13.48 -35.43
C GLY A 290 -8.82 13.83 -34.05
N VAL A 291 -8.62 12.94 -33.08
CA VAL A 291 -8.99 13.16 -31.66
C VAL A 291 -8.29 14.39 -31.08
N LEU A 292 -6.99 14.56 -31.35
CA LEU A 292 -6.24 15.73 -30.89
C LEU A 292 -6.78 17.02 -31.46
N LYS A 293 -7.16 17.01 -32.75
CA LYS A 293 -7.77 18.16 -33.44
C LYS A 293 -9.14 18.54 -32.85
N ASP A 294 -9.96 17.54 -32.48
CA ASP A 294 -11.23 17.78 -31.78
C ASP A 294 -11.05 18.53 -30.45
N TYR A 295 -9.93 18.30 -29.76
CA TYR A 295 -9.54 19.03 -28.55
C TYR A 295 -8.75 20.32 -28.84
N SER A 296 -8.74 20.80 -30.09
CA SER A 296 -7.99 22.00 -30.52
C SER A 296 -6.49 21.89 -30.22
N ILE A 297 -5.91 20.72 -30.45
CA ILE A 297 -4.48 20.46 -30.41
C ILE A 297 -4.02 20.25 -31.85
N ASP A 298 -3.29 21.25 -32.39
CA ASP A 298 -2.71 21.17 -33.71
C ASP A 298 -1.30 20.57 -33.64
N GLY A 299 -1.03 19.59 -34.49
CA GLY A 299 0.25 18.90 -34.58
C GLY A 299 0.17 17.72 -35.53
N THR A 300 1.32 17.13 -35.83
CA THR A 300 1.43 15.94 -36.68
C THR A 300 2.19 14.83 -35.98
N ILE A 301 1.83 13.58 -36.20
CA ILE A 301 2.57 12.44 -35.68
C ILE A 301 3.74 12.17 -36.62
N GLU A 302 4.98 12.38 -36.12
CA GLU A 302 6.21 12.18 -36.91
C GLU A 302 6.66 10.72 -36.90
N THR A 303 6.62 10.07 -35.74
CA THR A 303 7.10 8.68 -35.60
C THR A 303 6.13 7.86 -34.75
N VAL A 304 6.01 6.58 -35.09
CA VAL A 304 5.27 5.59 -34.33
C VAL A 304 6.24 4.51 -33.90
N GLN A 305 6.33 4.24 -32.60
CA GLN A 305 7.18 3.18 -32.05
C GLN A 305 6.29 2.11 -31.41
N TYR A 306 6.26 0.96 -32.04
CA TYR A 306 5.57 -0.22 -31.50
C TYR A 306 6.47 -0.92 -30.48
N GLY A 307 5.95 -1.24 -29.32
CA GLY A 307 6.65 -1.97 -28.27
C GLY A 307 5.82 -3.15 -27.75
N PRO A 308 6.35 -3.89 -26.77
CA PRO A 308 5.70 -5.11 -26.27
C PRO A 308 4.37 -4.86 -25.55
N VAL A 309 4.19 -3.70 -24.92
CA VAL A 309 3.04 -3.39 -24.06
C VAL A 309 2.28 -2.17 -24.57
N VAL A 310 3.00 -1.14 -25.03
CA VAL A 310 2.46 0.14 -25.49
C VAL A 310 3.00 0.50 -26.87
N THR A 311 2.21 1.25 -27.64
CA THR A 311 2.66 1.92 -28.86
C THR A 311 2.79 3.41 -28.56
N ARG A 312 3.98 4.00 -28.80
CA ARG A 312 4.22 5.41 -28.63
C ARG A 312 4.10 6.16 -29.95
N TYR A 313 3.29 7.20 -29.92
CA TYR A 313 3.08 8.14 -31.02
C TYR A 313 3.79 9.45 -30.67
N ASP A 314 4.80 9.82 -31.41
CA ASP A 314 5.60 11.05 -31.20
C ASP A 314 4.89 12.21 -31.94
N LEU A 315 4.15 13.02 -31.19
CA LEU A 315 3.45 14.22 -31.69
C LEU A 315 4.40 15.39 -31.77
N LYS A 316 4.57 15.97 -32.97
CA LYS A 316 5.19 17.28 -33.15
C LYS A 316 4.13 18.35 -32.98
N PRO A 317 4.21 19.17 -31.92
CA PRO A 317 3.22 20.20 -31.68
C PRO A 317 3.38 21.36 -32.66
N ALA A 318 2.26 22.01 -33.02
CA ALA A 318 2.31 23.28 -33.74
C ALA A 318 2.98 24.37 -32.90
N PRO A 319 3.60 25.39 -33.55
CA PRO A 319 4.21 26.49 -32.84
C PRO A 319 3.23 27.20 -31.91
N GLY A 320 3.63 27.43 -30.64
CA GLY A 320 2.79 28.07 -29.62
C GLY A 320 1.95 27.12 -28.76
N LEU A 321 1.88 25.82 -29.08
CA LEU A 321 1.21 24.85 -28.25
C LEU A 321 2.03 24.53 -26.98
N ARG A 322 1.43 24.68 -25.81
CA ARG A 322 2.07 24.30 -24.53
C ARG A 322 1.88 22.80 -24.30
N SER A 323 2.99 22.06 -24.10
CA SER A 323 2.97 20.62 -23.82
C SER A 323 2.08 20.23 -22.63
N GLN A 324 2.01 21.10 -21.60
CA GLN A 324 1.16 20.87 -20.43
C GLN A 324 -0.34 20.74 -20.80
N ARG A 325 -0.77 21.41 -21.89
CA ARG A 325 -2.17 21.29 -22.36
C ARG A 325 -2.44 19.89 -22.89
N VAL A 326 -1.51 19.29 -23.63
CA VAL A 326 -1.65 17.92 -24.14
C VAL A 326 -1.61 16.91 -23.00
N ILE A 327 -0.65 17.10 -22.06
CA ILE A 327 -0.51 16.23 -20.87
C ILE A 327 -1.79 16.22 -20.02
N SER A 328 -2.46 17.37 -19.87
CA SER A 328 -3.69 17.45 -19.07
C SER A 328 -4.89 16.74 -19.71
N LEU A 329 -4.86 16.46 -21.00
CA LEU A 329 -5.93 15.79 -21.76
C LEU A 329 -5.73 14.27 -21.87
N ALA A 330 -4.77 13.69 -21.16
CA ALA A 330 -4.49 12.25 -21.22
C ALA A 330 -5.74 11.38 -20.97
N ASP A 331 -6.56 11.72 -19.98
CA ASP A 331 -7.79 11.00 -19.65
C ASP A 331 -8.87 11.16 -20.74
N ASP A 332 -8.96 12.33 -21.37
CA ASP A 332 -9.89 12.60 -22.48
C ASP A 332 -9.47 11.87 -23.76
N ILE A 333 -8.16 11.84 -24.03
CA ILE A 333 -7.59 11.07 -25.16
C ILE A 333 -7.84 9.57 -24.93
N ALA A 334 -7.62 9.06 -23.71
CA ALA A 334 -7.88 7.67 -23.36
C ALA A 334 -9.33 7.27 -23.66
N ARG A 335 -10.29 8.10 -23.23
CA ARG A 335 -11.71 7.89 -23.51
C ARG A 335 -12.02 7.88 -25.01
N SER A 336 -11.49 8.83 -25.77
CA SER A 336 -11.76 8.97 -27.19
C SER A 336 -11.12 7.84 -28.02
N MET A 337 -9.96 7.32 -27.57
CA MET A 337 -9.25 6.20 -28.18
C MET A 337 -9.73 4.83 -27.67
N LEU A 338 -10.71 4.78 -26.76
CA LEU A 338 -11.21 3.56 -26.09
C LEU A 338 -10.11 2.75 -25.42
N ALA A 339 -9.11 3.45 -24.83
CA ALA A 339 -7.98 2.87 -24.13
C ALA A 339 -8.22 2.87 -22.60
N GLU A 340 -7.66 1.89 -21.88
CA GLU A 340 -7.73 1.81 -20.40
C GLU A 340 -7.06 3.04 -19.74
N SER A 341 -5.92 3.46 -20.28
CA SER A 341 -5.12 4.59 -19.83
C SER A 341 -4.26 5.07 -20.97
N VAL A 342 -3.93 6.35 -21.00
CA VAL A 342 -2.99 6.95 -21.94
C VAL A 342 -1.96 7.75 -21.16
N ARG A 343 -0.69 7.51 -21.42
CA ARG A 343 0.37 8.31 -20.85
C ARG A 343 0.87 9.32 -21.87
N VAL A 344 0.93 10.59 -21.45
CA VAL A 344 1.43 11.69 -22.28
C VAL A 344 2.63 12.32 -21.59
N ALA A 345 3.80 12.27 -22.22
CA ALA A 345 5.04 12.79 -21.66
C ALA A 345 5.91 13.47 -22.72
N MET A 346 6.78 14.37 -22.25
CA MET A 346 7.83 14.92 -23.12
C MET A 346 8.86 13.85 -23.43
N VAL A 347 9.32 13.77 -24.69
CA VAL A 347 10.40 12.84 -25.06
C VAL A 347 11.74 13.55 -24.89
N PRO A 348 12.63 13.07 -23.98
CA PRO A 348 13.92 13.68 -23.76
C PRO A 348 14.77 13.75 -25.04
N GLY A 349 15.40 14.89 -25.30
CA GLY A 349 16.27 15.10 -26.46
C GLY A 349 15.55 15.30 -27.79
N LYS A 350 14.21 15.30 -27.83
CA LYS A 350 13.39 15.55 -29.03
C LYS A 350 12.35 16.65 -28.77
N ASN A 351 12.02 17.41 -29.79
CA ASN A 351 10.94 18.41 -29.72
C ASN A 351 9.58 17.80 -30.07
N VAL A 352 9.24 16.70 -29.40
CA VAL A 352 7.98 15.97 -29.59
C VAL A 352 7.37 15.58 -28.25
N ILE A 353 6.06 15.36 -28.26
CA ILE A 353 5.30 14.88 -27.12
C ILE A 353 4.96 13.41 -27.42
N GLY A 354 5.44 12.49 -26.59
CA GLY A 354 5.10 11.07 -26.70
C GLY A 354 3.72 10.79 -26.10
N ILE A 355 2.86 10.17 -26.89
CA ILE A 355 1.54 9.69 -26.49
C ILE A 355 1.59 8.17 -26.53
N GLU A 356 1.52 7.53 -25.39
CA GLU A 356 1.62 6.08 -25.21
C GLU A 356 0.23 5.47 -25.11
N LEU A 357 -0.13 4.64 -26.08
CA LEU A 357 -1.40 3.90 -26.11
C LEU A 357 -1.14 2.42 -25.82
N PRO A 358 -1.93 1.76 -24.96
CA PRO A 358 -1.78 0.34 -24.68
C PRO A 358 -2.11 -0.50 -25.91
N ASN A 359 -1.31 -1.53 -26.15
CA ASN A 359 -1.58 -2.50 -27.21
C ASN A 359 -2.80 -3.37 -26.86
N LYS A 360 -3.59 -3.75 -27.85
CA LYS A 360 -4.73 -4.68 -27.68
C LYS A 360 -4.27 -6.06 -27.19
N THR A 361 -3.16 -6.55 -27.73
CA THR A 361 -2.46 -7.76 -27.28
C THR A 361 -1.12 -7.36 -26.70
N ARG A 362 -0.90 -7.65 -25.43
CA ARG A 362 0.35 -7.29 -24.72
C ARG A 362 1.28 -8.50 -24.69
N GLU A 363 2.51 -8.29 -25.07
CA GLU A 363 3.57 -9.31 -24.98
C GLU A 363 4.05 -9.47 -23.53
N VAL A 364 4.29 -10.70 -23.10
CA VAL A 364 4.90 -10.98 -21.81
C VAL A 364 6.42 -10.87 -21.94
N VAL A 365 7.02 -9.97 -21.16
CA VAL A 365 8.48 -9.84 -21.09
C VAL A 365 9.06 -10.95 -20.23
N VAL A 366 9.81 -11.87 -20.84
CA VAL A 366 10.37 -13.06 -20.21
C VAL A 366 11.79 -12.77 -19.72
N LEU A 367 12.07 -13.03 -18.44
CA LEU A 367 13.38 -12.77 -17.83
C LEU A 367 14.50 -13.51 -18.56
N ARG A 368 14.27 -14.75 -19.00
CA ARG A 368 15.28 -15.54 -19.75
C ARG A 368 15.84 -14.77 -20.94
N HIS A 369 14.99 -14.10 -21.74
CA HIS A 369 15.45 -13.38 -22.92
C HIS A 369 16.37 -12.19 -22.57
N ILE A 370 16.15 -11.55 -21.41
CA ILE A 370 17.02 -10.45 -20.96
C ILE A 370 18.36 -11.00 -20.45
N LEU A 371 18.32 -12.14 -19.75
CA LEU A 371 19.53 -12.79 -19.26
C LEU A 371 20.38 -13.41 -20.40
N GLU A 372 19.75 -13.83 -21.51
CA GLU A 372 20.43 -14.35 -22.71
C GLU A 372 21.01 -13.22 -23.58
N ASP A 373 20.54 -11.99 -23.43
CA ASP A 373 20.98 -10.87 -24.26
C ASP A 373 22.45 -10.51 -24.02
N GLU A 374 23.13 -10.10 -25.09
CA GLU A 374 24.54 -9.72 -25.06
C GLU A 374 24.82 -8.59 -24.05
N LYS A 375 23.87 -7.67 -23.88
CA LYS A 375 23.98 -6.57 -22.90
C LYS A 375 24.11 -7.06 -21.46
N PHE A 376 23.55 -8.22 -21.14
CA PHE A 376 23.70 -8.83 -19.83
C PHE A 376 24.91 -9.78 -19.78
N GLN A 377 25.08 -10.64 -20.76
CA GLN A 377 26.15 -11.66 -20.78
C GLN A 377 27.54 -11.03 -20.78
N TYR A 378 27.78 -10.07 -21.66
CA TYR A 378 29.06 -9.38 -21.82
C TYR A 378 29.10 -8.04 -21.06
N ALA A 379 28.19 -7.86 -20.11
CA ALA A 379 28.15 -6.64 -19.31
C ALA A 379 29.48 -6.41 -18.58
N SER A 380 30.12 -5.30 -18.81
CA SER A 380 31.19 -4.76 -17.97
C SER A 380 30.67 -4.23 -16.63
N GLN A 381 29.36 -4.25 -16.46
CA GLN A 381 28.65 -3.83 -15.26
C GLN A 381 28.96 -4.76 -14.10
N LYS A 382 29.16 -4.17 -12.92
CA LYS A 382 29.59 -4.89 -11.72
C LYS A 382 28.43 -5.58 -11.00
N LEU A 383 27.30 -4.90 -10.90
CA LEU A 383 26.08 -5.43 -10.29
C LEU A 383 24.91 -5.26 -11.26
N PRO A 384 24.87 -6.05 -12.38
CA PRO A 384 23.85 -5.89 -13.41
C PRO A 384 22.46 -6.32 -12.90
N LEU A 385 21.48 -5.44 -13.08
CA LEU A 385 20.07 -5.67 -12.79
C LEU A 385 19.27 -5.72 -14.09
N CYS A 386 18.59 -6.81 -14.36
CA CYS A 386 17.61 -6.92 -15.45
C CYS A 386 16.33 -6.18 -15.08
N LEU A 387 16.11 -5.01 -15.67
CA LEU A 387 14.92 -4.20 -15.39
C LEU A 387 13.72 -4.60 -16.26
N GLY A 388 13.95 -4.99 -17.51
CA GLY A 388 12.88 -5.31 -18.44
C GLY A 388 13.24 -4.95 -19.89
N LYS A 389 12.24 -4.51 -20.65
CA LYS A 389 12.40 -3.95 -22.00
C LYS A 389 11.94 -2.48 -22.00
N ASP A 390 12.60 -1.65 -22.83
CA ASP A 390 12.14 -0.28 -23.09
C ASP A 390 10.89 -0.27 -23.98
N ILE A 391 10.35 0.93 -24.24
CA ILE A 391 9.16 1.11 -25.10
C ILE A 391 9.39 0.54 -26.52
N ALA A 392 10.65 0.54 -27.00
CA ALA A 392 11.00 -0.01 -28.31
C ALA A 392 11.25 -1.53 -28.30
N GLY A 393 11.13 -2.19 -27.13
CA GLY A 393 11.35 -3.62 -27.00
C GLY A 393 12.81 -4.02 -26.74
N ASN A 394 13.75 -3.07 -26.59
CA ASN A 394 15.15 -3.36 -26.29
C ASN A 394 15.32 -3.74 -24.81
N PRO A 395 16.18 -4.73 -24.48
CA PRO A 395 16.48 -5.07 -23.12
C PRO A 395 17.22 -3.95 -22.38
N VAL A 396 16.77 -3.67 -21.15
CA VAL A 396 17.34 -2.67 -20.24
C VAL A 396 18.00 -3.37 -19.07
N VAL A 397 19.32 -3.22 -19.00
CA VAL A 397 20.15 -3.71 -17.91
C VAL A 397 20.83 -2.51 -17.26
N ALA A 398 20.61 -2.33 -15.96
CA ALA A 398 21.21 -1.25 -15.18
C ALA A 398 22.26 -1.78 -14.22
N ASP A 399 23.22 -0.94 -13.82
CA ASP A 399 24.28 -1.33 -12.88
C ASP A 399 24.03 -0.70 -11.50
N LEU A 400 23.73 -1.52 -10.50
CA LEU A 400 23.52 -1.07 -9.12
C LEU A 400 24.76 -0.39 -8.53
N SER A 401 25.97 -0.71 -8.99
CA SER A 401 27.21 -0.06 -8.51
C SER A 401 27.28 1.41 -8.92
N THR A 402 26.70 1.77 -10.08
CA THR A 402 26.62 3.15 -10.58
C THR A 402 25.42 3.91 -10.01
N MET A 403 24.34 3.18 -9.69
CA MET A 403 23.14 3.65 -8.98
C MET A 403 23.21 3.15 -7.52
N PRO A 404 24.00 3.76 -6.65
CA PRO A 404 24.44 3.12 -5.40
C PRO A 404 23.29 2.65 -4.52
N HIS A 405 22.16 3.31 -4.60
CA HIS A 405 20.97 3.01 -3.82
C HIS A 405 19.74 3.22 -4.69
N LEU A 406 18.82 2.27 -4.65
CA LEU A 406 17.63 2.22 -5.48
C LEU A 406 16.37 2.25 -4.61
N LEU A 407 15.48 3.19 -4.89
CA LEU A 407 14.15 3.25 -4.31
C LEU A 407 13.13 2.68 -5.30
N ILE A 408 12.30 1.74 -4.84
CA ILE A 408 11.26 1.10 -5.64
C ILE A 408 9.91 1.33 -4.96
N ALA A 409 8.93 1.84 -5.69
CA ALA A 409 7.59 1.99 -5.14
C ALA A 409 6.51 1.56 -6.13
N GLY A 410 5.35 1.14 -5.59
CA GLY A 410 4.21 0.73 -6.41
C GLY A 410 3.16 0.01 -5.57
N THR A 411 1.91 0.06 -6.01
CA THR A 411 0.79 -0.57 -5.32
C THR A 411 0.79 -2.10 -5.45
N THR A 412 0.00 -2.77 -4.64
CA THR A 412 -0.19 -4.23 -4.75
C THR A 412 -0.74 -4.59 -6.14
N GLY A 413 -0.13 -5.57 -6.79
CA GLY A 413 -0.49 -5.99 -8.15
C GLY A 413 0.14 -5.17 -9.28
N SER A 414 0.88 -4.09 -8.99
CA SER A 414 1.56 -3.27 -9.98
C SER A 414 2.75 -3.97 -10.65
N GLY A 415 3.28 -5.06 -10.05
CA GLY A 415 4.45 -5.79 -10.54
C GLY A 415 5.73 -5.56 -9.72
N LYS A 416 5.68 -4.76 -8.62
CA LYS A 416 6.81 -4.47 -7.74
C LYS A 416 7.59 -5.73 -7.31
N SER A 417 6.90 -6.71 -6.75
CA SER A 417 7.52 -7.94 -6.23
C SER A 417 8.19 -8.75 -7.33
N VAL A 418 7.57 -8.85 -8.51
CA VAL A 418 8.16 -9.51 -9.68
C VAL A 418 9.42 -8.77 -10.13
N GLY A 419 9.38 -7.43 -10.18
CA GLY A 419 10.53 -6.60 -10.52
C GLY A 419 11.70 -6.77 -9.54
N VAL A 420 11.42 -6.75 -8.22
CA VAL A 420 12.45 -7.00 -7.18
C VAL A 420 13.05 -8.39 -7.32
N ASN A 421 12.22 -9.41 -7.54
CA ASN A 421 12.69 -10.79 -7.76
C ASN A 421 13.55 -10.90 -9.02
N SER A 422 13.21 -10.23 -10.14
CA SER A 422 14.03 -10.24 -11.34
C SER A 422 15.42 -9.63 -11.11
N MET A 423 15.51 -8.59 -10.28
CA MET A 423 16.78 -7.96 -9.90
C MET A 423 17.64 -8.90 -9.03
N ILE A 424 17.03 -9.58 -8.05
CA ILE A 424 17.73 -10.56 -7.21
C ILE A 424 18.27 -11.72 -8.08
N ILE A 425 17.42 -12.28 -8.94
CA ILE A 425 17.79 -13.38 -9.83
C ILE A 425 18.93 -12.95 -10.77
N SER A 426 18.90 -11.71 -11.29
CA SER A 426 19.98 -11.18 -12.13
C SER A 426 21.34 -11.25 -11.42
N LEU A 427 21.39 -10.84 -10.15
CA LEU A 427 22.62 -10.91 -9.36
C LEU A 427 23.05 -12.35 -9.06
N LEU A 428 22.10 -13.26 -8.78
CA LEU A 428 22.38 -14.68 -8.54
C LEU A 428 22.90 -15.39 -9.79
N TYR A 429 22.49 -14.98 -10.99
CA TYR A 429 22.99 -15.51 -12.26
C TYR A 429 24.37 -14.96 -12.65
N LYS A 430 24.81 -13.86 -12.04
CA LYS A 430 26.09 -13.20 -12.37
C LYS A 430 27.19 -13.43 -11.34
N HIS A 431 26.84 -13.59 -10.06
CA HIS A 431 27.79 -13.59 -8.95
C HIS A 431 27.75 -14.84 -8.10
N THR A 432 28.94 -15.28 -7.69
CA THR A 432 29.10 -16.30 -6.65
C THR A 432 28.94 -15.67 -5.25
N PRO A 433 28.71 -16.49 -4.20
CA PRO A 433 28.65 -15.99 -2.82
C PRO A 433 29.90 -15.30 -2.33
N GLU A 434 31.04 -15.55 -2.97
CA GLU A 434 32.33 -14.89 -2.66
C GLU A 434 32.39 -13.45 -3.17
N ASN A 435 31.64 -13.15 -4.24
CA ASN A 435 31.66 -11.85 -4.89
C ASN A 435 30.49 -10.94 -4.48
N CYS A 436 29.33 -11.55 -4.15
CA CYS A 436 28.13 -10.81 -3.76
C CYS A 436 27.39 -11.49 -2.63
N ARG A 437 27.06 -10.75 -1.59
CA ARG A 437 26.32 -11.19 -0.42
C ARG A 437 25.04 -10.37 -0.25
N PHE A 438 24.02 -10.99 0.38
CA PHE A 438 22.73 -10.34 0.62
C PHE A 438 22.40 -10.24 2.11
N ILE A 439 21.74 -9.13 2.46
CA ILE A 439 20.92 -8.99 3.67
C ILE A 439 19.49 -8.72 3.18
N MET A 440 18.58 -9.63 3.44
CA MET A 440 17.18 -9.52 3.01
C MET A 440 16.28 -9.25 4.21
N ILE A 441 15.43 -8.22 4.10
CA ILE A 441 14.50 -7.78 5.15
C ILE A 441 13.09 -7.82 4.59
N ASP A 442 12.27 -8.72 5.13
CA ASP A 442 10.88 -8.94 4.72
C ASP A 442 9.96 -9.02 5.96
N PRO A 443 9.45 -7.88 6.44
CA PRO A 443 8.58 -7.84 7.62
C PRO A 443 7.26 -8.61 7.45
N LYS A 444 6.87 -8.89 6.21
CA LYS A 444 5.61 -9.57 5.87
C LYS A 444 5.77 -11.08 5.67
N MET A 445 6.99 -11.56 5.52
CA MET A 445 7.32 -12.99 5.24
C MET A 445 6.66 -13.54 3.95
N LEU A 446 6.47 -12.70 2.93
CA LEU A 446 5.71 -13.08 1.74
C LEU A 446 6.54 -13.13 0.46
N GLU A 447 7.55 -12.25 0.34
CA GLU A 447 8.22 -11.99 -0.94
C GLU A 447 9.64 -12.56 -0.97
N LEU A 448 10.42 -12.37 0.10
CA LEU A 448 11.84 -12.74 0.15
C LEU A 448 12.12 -14.05 0.89
N SER A 449 11.15 -14.61 1.58
CA SER A 449 11.29 -15.87 2.35
C SER A 449 11.69 -17.07 1.49
N VAL A 450 11.41 -17.03 0.18
CA VAL A 450 11.79 -18.07 -0.79
C VAL A 450 13.30 -18.18 -0.98
N TYR A 451 14.06 -17.13 -0.61
CA TYR A 451 15.52 -17.09 -0.69
C TYR A 451 16.21 -17.57 0.59
N ASP A 452 15.45 -17.94 1.62
CA ASP A 452 16.06 -18.38 2.87
C ASP A 452 16.93 -19.64 2.65
N GLY A 453 18.13 -19.64 3.22
CA GLY A 453 19.09 -20.73 3.06
C GLY A 453 20.00 -20.67 1.83
N ILE A 454 19.87 -19.69 0.92
CA ILE A 454 20.83 -19.55 -0.19
C ILE A 454 22.22 -19.14 0.35
N PRO A 455 23.31 -19.65 -0.26
CA PRO A 455 24.68 -19.40 0.23
C PRO A 455 25.13 -17.93 0.15
N HIS A 456 24.43 -17.09 -0.60
CA HIS A 456 24.69 -15.65 -0.70
C HIS A 456 24.22 -14.87 0.53
N LEU A 457 23.32 -15.39 1.37
CA LEU A 457 22.83 -14.70 2.55
C LEU A 457 23.91 -14.57 3.63
N LEU A 458 24.05 -13.38 4.21
CA LEU A 458 24.87 -13.13 5.41
C LEU A 458 24.15 -13.52 6.70
N THR A 459 22.83 -13.50 6.68
CA THR A 459 21.94 -13.87 7.79
C THR A 459 20.65 -14.43 7.18
N PRO A 460 19.91 -15.31 7.88
CA PRO A 460 18.57 -15.68 7.46
C PRO A 460 17.72 -14.45 7.17
N VAL A 461 16.69 -14.59 6.33
CA VAL A 461 15.80 -13.48 5.99
C VAL A 461 15.23 -12.84 7.25
N VAL A 462 15.44 -11.53 7.41
CA VAL A 462 15.08 -10.80 8.63
C VAL A 462 13.61 -10.39 8.55
N THR A 463 12.80 -10.95 9.42
CA THR A 463 11.34 -10.75 9.45
C THR A 463 10.88 -9.84 10.60
N ASP A 464 11.68 -9.74 11.66
CA ASP A 464 11.39 -8.89 12.83
C ASP A 464 11.95 -7.47 12.59
N PRO A 465 11.12 -6.40 12.70
CA PRO A 465 11.57 -5.02 12.55
C PRO A 465 12.72 -4.61 13.49
N LYS A 466 12.77 -5.14 14.72
CA LYS A 466 13.88 -4.85 15.65
C LYS A 466 15.18 -5.48 15.19
N LYS A 467 15.12 -6.70 14.65
CA LYS A 467 16.29 -7.35 14.05
C LYS A 467 16.73 -6.64 12.78
N ALA A 468 15.79 -6.07 12.00
CA ALA A 468 16.09 -5.27 10.82
C ALA A 468 16.95 -4.04 11.17
N ILE A 469 16.62 -3.32 12.26
CA ILE A 469 17.43 -2.21 12.78
C ILE A 469 18.85 -2.71 13.13
N THR A 470 18.95 -3.86 13.78
CA THR A 470 20.25 -4.43 14.15
C THR A 470 21.07 -4.78 12.92
N ALA A 471 20.46 -5.35 11.87
CA ALA A 471 21.10 -5.66 10.59
C ALA A 471 21.59 -4.39 9.87
N LEU A 472 20.77 -3.33 9.83
CA LEU A 472 21.18 -2.05 9.26
C LEU A 472 22.31 -1.38 10.05
N LYS A 473 22.26 -1.41 11.38
CA LYS A 473 23.36 -0.92 12.24
C LYS A 473 24.64 -1.75 12.05
N TRP A 474 24.52 -3.04 11.82
CA TRP A 474 25.65 -3.90 11.47
C TRP A 474 26.25 -3.48 10.12
N ALA A 475 25.42 -3.25 9.11
CA ALA A 475 25.89 -2.79 7.80
C ALA A 475 26.64 -1.45 7.85
N VAL A 476 26.18 -0.51 8.72
CA VAL A 476 26.90 0.75 8.97
C VAL A 476 28.28 0.48 9.57
N ARG A 477 28.37 -0.40 10.57
CA ARG A 477 29.67 -0.77 11.17
C ARG A 477 30.58 -1.49 10.18
N GLU A 478 30.05 -2.38 9.37
CA GLU A 478 30.82 -3.05 8.32
C GLU A 478 31.35 -2.05 7.28
N MET A 479 30.53 -1.08 6.89
CA MET A 479 30.95 0.03 6.04
C MET A 479 32.14 0.79 6.65
N GLU A 480 32.04 1.17 7.91
CA GLU A 480 33.11 1.90 8.63
C GLU A 480 34.39 1.05 8.75
N LYS A 481 34.26 -0.25 9.03
CA LYS A 481 35.38 -1.19 9.00
C LYS A 481 36.06 -1.25 7.65
N ARG A 482 35.28 -1.34 6.55
CA ARG A 482 35.82 -1.35 5.18
C ARG A 482 36.57 -0.05 4.84
N TYR A 483 36.04 1.10 5.26
CA TYR A 483 36.73 2.38 5.11
C TYR A 483 38.07 2.40 5.85
N SER A 484 38.14 1.87 7.07
CA SER A 484 39.39 1.74 7.81
C SER A 484 40.40 0.88 7.06
N LEU A 485 39.97 -0.29 6.52
CA LEU A 485 40.85 -1.17 5.74
C LEU A 485 41.34 -0.50 4.45
N MET A 486 40.45 0.16 3.71
CA MET A 486 40.80 0.88 2.49
C MET A 486 41.77 2.04 2.76
N SER A 487 41.57 2.78 3.84
CA SER A 487 42.42 3.88 4.26
C SER A 487 43.84 3.39 4.56
N LYS A 488 43.98 2.23 5.24
CA LYS A 488 45.29 1.63 5.56
C LYS A 488 46.10 1.24 4.33
N LEU A 489 45.43 0.81 3.24
CA LEU A 489 46.08 0.51 1.95
C LEU A 489 46.14 1.71 1.01
N GLY A 490 45.66 2.90 1.41
CA GLY A 490 45.69 4.11 0.59
C GLY A 490 44.78 4.05 -0.64
N VAL A 491 43.73 3.21 -0.62
CA VAL A 491 42.80 3.03 -1.73
C VAL A 491 41.46 3.71 -1.44
N ARG A 492 40.71 4.10 -2.50
CA ARG A 492 39.52 4.93 -2.37
C ARG A 492 38.20 4.14 -2.50
N ASN A 493 38.25 2.93 -3.02
CA ASN A 493 37.06 2.08 -3.22
C ASN A 493 37.42 0.60 -3.03
N ILE A 494 36.37 -0.22 -2.84
CA ILE A 494 36.50 -1.65 -2.62
C ILE A 494 37.17 -2.39 -3.78
N GLU A 495 37.01 -1.90 -4.98
CA GLU A 495 37.58 -2.55 -6.18
C GLU A 495 39.09 -2.44 -6.18
N ASN A 496 39.59 -1.21 -6.03
CA ASN A 496 41.05 -0.98 -5.93
C ASN A 496 41.63 -1.72 -4.71
N TYR A 497 40.83 -1.87 -3.63
CA TYR A 497 41.19 -2.69 -2.48
C TYR A 497 41.35 -4.15 -2.89
N ASN A 498 40.35 -4.75 -3.51
CA ASN A 498 40.37 -6.13 -3.97
C ASN A 498 41.46 -6.38 -5.03
N ASP A 499 41.66 -5.45 -5.97
CA ASP A 499 42.72 -5.54 -6.97
C ASP A 499 44.10 -5.53 -6.32
N ARG A 500 44.33 -4.69 -5.29
CA ARG A 500 45.58 -4.65 -4.54
C ARG A 500 45.82 -5.96 -3.78
N LEU A 501 44.80 -6.53 -3.18
CA LEU A 501 44.87 -7.84 -2.50
C LEU A 501 45.22 -8.97 -3.49
N GLN A 502 44.57 -8.97 -4.67
CA GLN A 502 44.86 -9.98 -5.69
C GLN A 502 46.29 -9.87 -6.23
N LEU A 503 46.79 -8.65 -6.41
CA LEU A 503 48.16 -8.42 -6.81
C LEU A 503 49.17 -8.89 -5.75
N ALA A 504 48.91 -8.61 -4.46
CA ALA A 504 49.73 -9.06 -3.36
C ALA A 504 49.73 -10.62 -3.28
N ARG A 505 48.55 -11.25 -3.40
CA ARG A 505 48.43 -12.70 -3.42
C ARG A 505 49.18 -13.34 -4.58
N LYS A 506 49.13 -12.74 -5.80
CA LYS A 506 49.87 -13.25 -6.96
C LYS A 506 51.40 -13.10 -6.82
N LYS A 507 51.84 -12.08 -6.10
CA LYS A 507 53.28 -11.82 -5.86
C LYS A 507 53.82 -12.50 -4.61
N GLY A 508 52.95 -13.08 -3.77
CA GLY A 508 53.32 -13.62 -2.45
C GLY A 508 53.76 -12.52 -1.47
N GLU A 509 53.28 -11.28 -1.67
CA GLU A 509 53.57 -10.10 -0.83
C GLU A 509 52.68 -10.16 0.42
N ILE A 510 53.27 -10.08 1.61
CA ILE A 510 52.56 -9.97 2.88
C ILE A 510 52.26 -8.47 3.09
N LEU A 511 50.96 -8.13 3.17
CA LEU A 511 50.54 -6.78 3.52
C LEU A 511 50.36 -6.68 5.01
N THR A 512 51.10 -5.76 5.65
CA THR A 512 51.01 -5.49 7.08
C THR A 512 50.32 -4.16 7.35
N GLN A 513 49.71 -4.03 8.49
CA GLN A 513 49.12 -2.78 9.01
C GLN A 513 49.63 -2.49 10.41
N ASN A 514 49.93 -1.21 10.66
CA ASN A 514 50.29 -0.77 12.01
C ASN A 514 49.02 -0.50 12.83
N ILE A 515 48.79 -1.29 13.89
CA ILE A 515 47.71 -1.07 14.84
C ILE A 515 48.29 -0.48 16.13
N GLN A 516 47.67 0.61 16.60
CA GLN A 516 48.00 1.13 17.90
C GLN A 516 47.40 0.21 18.99
N VAL A 517 48.27 -0.48 19.73
CA VAL A 517 47.90 -1.47 20.77
C VAL A 517 47.78 -0.82 22.14
N GLY A 518 48.42 0.34 22.33
CA GLY A 518 48.41 1.03 23.62
C GLY A 518 49.24 2.29 23.62
N PHE A 519 49.48 2.83 24.79
CA PHE A 519 50.42 3.90 25.07
C PHE A 519 51.48 3.39 26.01
N ASP A 520 52.73 3.73 25.74
CA ASP A 520 53.82 3.48 26.67
C ASP A 520 53.56 4.22 27.99
N SER A 521 53.58 3.50 29.08
CA SER A 521 53.31 4.06 30.42
C SER A 521 54.34 5.06 30.91
N GLU A 522 55.56 5.06 30.37
CA GLU A 522 56.62 5.97 30.80
C GLU A 522 56.76 7.18 29.87
N THR A 523 56.59 7.00 28.57
CA THR A 523 56.78 8.07 27.57
C THR A 523 55.47 8.68 27.08
N GLY A 524 54.31 8.04 27.32
CA GLY A 524 53.01 8.45 26.79
C GLY A 524 52.91 8.34 25.25
N GLN A 525 53.86 7.72 24.58
CA GLN A 525 53.83 7.55 23.12
C GLN A 525 52.98 6.35 22.72
N PRO A 526 52.28 6.38 21.57
CA PRO A 526 51.49 5.27 21.10
C PRO A 526 52.40 4.10 20.68
N ILE A 527 52.09 2.89 21.17
CA ILE A 527 52.76 1.63 20.79
C ILE A 527 52.03 1.08 19.59
N PHE A 528 52.77 0.80 18.51
CA PHE A 528 52.21 0.19 17.27
C PHE A 528 52.74 -1.23 17.14
N GLU A 529 51.82 -2.17 16.80
CA GLU A 529 52.16 -3.53 16.36
C GLU A 529 51.79 -3.72 14.90
N GLU A 530 52.59 -4.50 14.18
CA GLU A 530 52.29 -4.87 12.80
C GLU A 530 51.36 -6.11 12.80
N GLU A 531 50.19 -5.96 12.21
CA GLU A 531 49.26 -7.05 12.00
C GLU A 531 49.15 -7.36 10.50
N GLU A 532 49.13 -8.62 10.13
CA GLU A 532 48.94 -9.05 8.75
C GLU A 532 47.51 -8.80 8.29
N ILE A 533 47.36 -8.24 7.08
CA ILE A 533 46.06 -8.04 6.44
C ILE A 533 45.63 -9.33 5.77
N ASP A 534 44.42 -9.83 6.07
CA ASP A 534 43.80 -10.94 5.36
C ASP A 534 43.64 -10.61 3.87
N LEU A 535 44.26 -11.40 3.00
CA LEU A 535 44.24 -11.23 1.55
C LEU A 535 42.94 -11.73 0.90
N THR A 536 41.89 -12.00 1.66
CA THR A 536 40.57 -12.40 1.14
C THR A 536 39.83 -11.19 0.56
N PRO A 537 39.43 -11.22 -0.73
CA PRO A 537 38.67 -10.13 -1.33
C PRO A 537 37.34 -9.89 -0.60
N LEU A 538 36.98 -8.63 -0.43
CA LEU A 538 35.72 -8.26 0.19
C LEU A 538 34.57 -8.34 -0.83
N PRO A 539 33.45 -9.04 -0.54
CA PRO A 539 32.30 -9.10 -1.43
C PRO A 539 31.52 -7.79 -1.48
N PHE A 540 30.80 -7.54 -2.58
CA PHE A 540 29.69 -6.59 -2.55
C PHE A 540 28.62 -7.05 -1.59
N ILE A 541 27.94 -6.13 -0.93
CA ILE A 541 26.80 -6.41 -0.06
C ILE A 541 25.58 -5.67 -0.59
N VAL A 542 24.51 -6.40 -0.89
CA VAL A 542 23.24 -5.83 -1.32
C VAL A 542 22.21 -6.02 -0.22
N ILE A 543 21.70 -4.91 0.30
CA ILE A 543 20.66 -4.89 1.33
C ILE A 543 19.32 -4.68 0.63
N LEU A 544 18.42 -5.64 0.77
CA LEU A 544 17.08 -5.62 0.16
C LEU A 544 16.04 -5.44 1.25
N ILE A 545 15.18 -4.43 1.10
CA ILE A 545 14.06 -4.15 2.02
C ILE A 545 12.78 -4.19 1.20
N ASP A 546 11.92 -5.18 1.40
CA ASP A 546 10.67 -5.34 0.63
C ASP A 546 9.61 -4.30 0.99
N GLU A 547 9.46 -3.99 2.26
CA GLU A 547 8.47 -2.99 2.70
C GLU A 547 9.03 -2.10 3.82
N VAL A 548 9.63 -0.98 3.41
CA VAL A 548 10.19 -0.03 4.37
C VAL A 548 9.12 0.65 5.23
N ALA A 549 7.89 0.79 4.73
CA ALA A 549 6.81 1.43 5.49
C ALA A 549 6.53 0.71 6.81
N ASP A 550 6.60 -0.62 6.84
CA ASP A 550 6.35 -1.39 8.05
C ASP A 550 7.49 -1.23 9.08
N LEU A 551 8.72 -1.01 8.61
CA LEU A 551 9.86 -0.68 9.46
C LEU A 551 9.76 0.74 10.02
N MET A 552 9.37 1.71 9.18
CA MET A 552 9.21 3.12 9.57
C MET A 552 8.13 3.30 10.65
N LEU A 553 7.08 2.48 10.64
CA LEU A 553 6.04 2.49 11.67
C LEU A 553 6.55 2.07 13.06
N VAL A 554 7.57 1.21 13.12
CA VAL A 554 8.09 0.66 14.39
C VAL A 554 9.20 1.53 14.96
N ALA A 555 10.14 1.97 14.12
CA ALA A 555 11.33 2.71 14.54
C ALA A 555 11.83 3.67 13.45
N GLY A 556 10.97 4.52 12.92
CA GLY A 556 11.25 5.37 11.78
C GLY A 556 12.53 6.18 11.88
N LYS A 557 12.80 6.83 13.02
CA LYS A 557 14.01 7.64 13.21
C LYS A 557 15.31 6.83 13.16
N GLU A 558 15.32 5.61 13.72
CA GLU A 558 16.52 4.76 13.74
C GLU A 558 16.79 4.17 12.33
N ILE A 559 15.72 3.76 11.64
CA ILE A 559 15.80 3.27 10.26
C ILE A 559 16.28 4.39 9.33
N GLU A 560 15.65 5.56 9.39
CA GLU A 560 16.02 6.72 8.58
C GLU A 560 17.49 7.11 8.79
N ALA A 561 17.95 7.19 10.02
CA ALA A 561 19.34 7.51 10.34
C ALA A 561 20.33 6.46 9.79
N ALA A 562 20.03 5.16 9.95
CA ALA A 562 20.88 4.10 9.44
C ALA A 562 20.92 4.07 7.90
N VAL A 563 19.75 4.19 7.25
CA VAL A 563 19.63 4.24 5.78
C VAL A 563 20.30 5.49 5.24
N GLN A 564 20.14 6.66 5.86
CA GLN A 564 20.82 7.88 5.49
C GLN A 564 22.36 7.73 5.54
N ARG A 565 22.88 7.15 6.62
CA ARG A 565 24.32 6.93 6.80
C ARG A 565 24.88 6.01 5.72
N LEU A 566 24.18 4.91 5.43
CA LEU A 566 24.53 4.00 4.34
C LEU A 566 24.49 4.72 2.98
N ALA A 567 23.38 5.41 2.69
CA ALA A 567 23.21 6.05 1.39
C ALA A 567 24.24 7.15 1.10
N GLN A 568 24.77 7.81 2.12
CA GLN A 568 25.80 8.82 1.96
C GLN A 568 27.20 8.26 1.71
N MET A 569 27.55 7.11 2.25
CA MET A 569 28.92 6.64 2.29
C MET A 569 29.14 5.22 1.77
N ALA A 570 28.11 4.36 1.68
CA ALA A 570 28.32 2.93 1.45
C ALA A 570 28.78 2.56 0.03
N ARG A 571 28.58 3.44 -0.97
CA ARG A 571 28.97 3.19 -2.38
C ARG A 571 30.43 2.77 -2.54
N ALA A 572 31.35 3.53 -1.96
CA ALA A 572 32.78 3.23 -2.08
C ALA A 572 33.17 1.95 -1.31
N ALA A 573 32.44 1.60 -0.26
CA ALA A 573 32.63 0.38 0.50
C ALA A 573 31.97 -0.86 -0.16
N GLY A 574 31.33 -0.73 -1.32
CA GLY A 574 30.65 -1.82 -2.02
C GLY A 574 29.40 -2.34 -1.32
N ILE A 575 28.69 -1.45 -0.61
CA ILE A 575 27.42 -1.78 0.07
C ILE A 575 26.31 -0.97 -0.58
N HIS A 576 25.27 -1.65 -1.05
CA HIS A 576 24.18 -1.08 -1.82
C HIS A 576 22.85 -1.38 -1.16
N VAL A 577 21.90 -0.43 -1.23
CA VAL A 577 20.58 -0.57 -0.64
C VAL A 577 19.52 -0.50 -1.73
N VAL A 578 18.71 -1.54 -1.82
CA VAL A 578 17.48 -1.56 -2.62
C VAL A 578 16.30 -1.54 -1.66
N MET A 579 15.58 -0.44 -1.65
CA MET A 579 14.51 -0.18 -0.71
C MET A 579 13.18 -0.10 -1.45
N ALA A 580 12.24 -0.99 -1.09
CA ALA A 580 10.94 -1.06 -1.73
C ALA A 580 9.81 -0.68 -0.75
N THR A 581 8.69 -0.17 -1.31
CA THR A 581 7.47 0.10 -0.55
C THR A 581 6.22 0.01 -1.42
N GLN A 582 5.13 -0.47 -0.82
CA GLN A 582 3.79 -0.43 -1.40
C GLN A 582 3.00 0.81 -0.95
N ARG A 583 3.57 1.63 -0.04
CA ARG A 583 2.95 2.83 0.53
C ARG A 583 3.80 4.06 0.25
N PRO A 584 3.65 4.68 -0.94
CA PRO A 584 4.45 5.82 -1.34
C PRO A 584 3.99 7.13 -0.71
N SER A 585 3.78 7.14 0.60
CA SER A 585 3.41 8.33 1.37
C SER A 585 4.63 9.14 1.79
N VAL A 586 4.44 10.42 2.11
CA VAL A 586 5.52 11.35 2.49
C VAL A 586 6.18 10.95 3.81
N ASP A 587 5.45 10.29 4.70
CA ASP A 587 5.93 9.77 5.99
C ASP A 587 6.86 8.57 5.82
N VAL A 588 6.76 7.86 4.70
CA VAL A 588 7.60 6.72 4.34
C VAL A 588 8.76 7.16 3.45
N ILE A 589 8.46 7.90 2.39
CA ILE A 589 9.45 8.45 1.46
C ILE A 589 9.73 9.91 1.86
N THR A 590 10.48 10.08 2.94
CA THR A 590 10.81 11.40 3.51
C THR A 590 11.73 12.21 2.57
N GLY A 591 11.86 13.51 2.83
CA GLY A 591 12.81 14.37 2.11
C GLY A 591 14.24 13.86 2.20
N THR A 592 14.64 13.34 3.37
CA THR A 592 15.96 12.75 3.63
C THR A 592 16.20 11.52 2.77
N ILE A 593 15.22 10.63 2.65
CA ILE A 593 15.30 9.43 1.80
C ILE A 593 15.41 9.86 0.34
N LYS A 594 14.56 10.78 -0.13
CA LYS A 594 14.59 11.28 -1.51
C LYS A 594 15.92 11.92 -1.91
N ALA A 595 16.55 12.64 -1.01
CA ALA A 595 17.85 13.28 -1.27
C ALA A 595 18.99 12.25 -1.43
N ASN A 596 18.89 11.10 -0.78
CA ASN A 596 19.92 10.08 -0.74
C ASN A 596 19.67 8.88 -1.69
N PHE A 597 18.47 8.79 -2.28
CA PHE A 597 18.08 7.80 -3.29
C PHE A 597 17.74 8.52 -4.61
N PRO A 598 18.75 8.92 -5.39
CA PRO A 598 18.52 9.63 -6.64
C PRO A 598 17.88 8.74 -7.70
N THR A 599 18.24 7.45 -7.71
CA THR A 599 17.68 6.48 -8.66
C THR A 599 16.41 5.88 -8.11
N ARG A 600 15.33 5.94 -8.89
CA ARG A 600 14.00 5.54 -8.45
C ARG A 600 13.27 4.79 -9.54
N ILE A 601 12.52 3.78 -9.12
CA ILE A 601 11.58 3.05 -9.96
C ILE A 601 10.18 3.22 -9.36
N SER A 602 9.25 3.68 -10.17
CA SER A 602 7.84 3.67 -9.83
C SER A 602 7.09 2.70 -10.73
N PHE A 603 6.52 1.67 -10.15
CA PHE A 603 5.44 0.90 -10.76
C PHE A 603 4.14 1.69 -10.63
N GLN A 604 3.04 1.14 -11.16
CA GLN A 604 1.74 1.79 -11.09
C GLN A 604 1.37 2.18 -9.65
N VAL A 605 0.87 3.40 -9.50
CA VAL A 605 0.33 3.95 -8.25
C VAL A 605 -1.10 4.43 -8.46
N THR A 606 -1.81 4.70 -7.36
CA THR A 606 -3.24 5.07 -7.42
C THR A 606 -3.48 6.57 -7.65
N SER A 607 -2.51 7.41 -7.33
CA SER A 607 -2.71 8.87 -7.38
C SER A 607 -1.53 9.63 -7.98
N LYS A 608 -1.82 10.80 -8.55
CA LYS A 608 -0.81 11.79 -9.00
C LYS A 608 0.08 12.28 -7.86
N ILE A 609 -0.43 12.26 -6.61
CA ILE A 609 0.33 12.66 -5.42
C ILE A 609 1.41 11.61 -5.12
N ASP A 610 1.05 10.32 -5.20
CA ASP A 610 2.00 9.22 -4.98
C ASP A 610 3.11 9.24 -6.03
N SER A 611 2.76 9.45 -7.32
CA SER A 611 3.74 9.60 -8.40
C SER A 611 4.73 10.73 -8.11
N ARG A 612 4.24 11.90 -7.71
CA ARG A 612 5.10 13.03 -7.33
C ARG A 612 5.93 12.76 -6.07
N THR A 613 5.42 11.97 -5.14
CA THR A 613 6.17 11.59 -3.94
C THR A 613 7.36 10.71 -4.30
N ILE A 614 7.21 9.80 -5.27
CA ILE A 614 8.29 8.90 -5.71
C ILE A 614 9.23 9.62 -6.67
N LEU A 615 8.70 10.08 -7.81
CA LEU A 615 9.49 10.56 -8.96
C LEU A 615 9.72 12.09 -8.97
N GLY A 616 8.93 12.84 -8.21
CA GLY A 616 8.90 14.32 -8.31
C GLY A 616 7.96 14.82 -9.40
N GLU A 617 7.46 13.96 -10.27
CA GLU A 617 6.54 14.27 -11.37
C GLU A 617 5.36 13.29 -11.41
N GLN A 618 4.31 13.65 -12.14
CA GLN A 618 3.16 12.80 -12.39
C GLN A 618 3.44 11.83 -13.56
N GLY A 619 2.68 10.73 -13.66
CA GLY A 619 2.74 9.77 -14.78
C GLY A 619 2.71 8.32 -14.32
N ALA A 620 3.15 8.00 -13.11
CA ALA A 620 3.10 6.62 -12.61
C ALA A 620 1.66 6.14 -12.30
N GLU A 621 0.72 7.06 -12.12
CA GLU A 621 -0.71 6.75 -12.00
C GLU A 621 -1.35 6.32 -13.33
N GLN A 622 -0.70 6.61 -14.46
CA GLN A 622 -1.16 6.28 -15.81
C GLN A 622 -0.58 4.94 -16.32
N LEU A 623 0.32 4.32 -15.57
CA LEU A 623 0.91 3.03 -15.90
C LEU A 623 -0.15 1.92 -15.90
N LEU A 624 0.10 0.87 -16.68
CA LEU A 624 -0.83 -0.23 -16.91
C LEU A 624 -0.77 -1.34 -15.85
N GLY A 625 0.17 -1.27 -14.92
CA GLY A 625 0.42 -2.32 -13.94
C GLY A 625 1.14 -3.54 -14.53
N LYS A 626 1.18 -4.65 -13.76
CA LYS A 626 1.78 -5.93 -14.17
C LYS A 626 3.24 -5.84 -14.65
N GLY A 627 4.00 -4.90 -14.08
CA GLY A 627 5.42 -4.71 -14.40
C GLY A 627 5.72 -3.46 -15.22
N ASP A 628 4.70 -2.74 -15.71
CA ASP A 628 4.90 -1.44 -16.34
C ASP A 628 5.42 -0.42 -15.32
N MET A 629 6.53 0.25 -15.63
CA MET A 629 7.25 1.08 -14.66
C MET A 629 7.92 2.29 -15.30
N LEU A 630 8.14 3.30 -14.48
CA LEU A 630 8.99 4.45 -14.80
C LEU A 630 10.32 4.33 -14.05
N PHE A 631 11.41 4.48 -14.77
CA PHE A 631 12.79 4.47 -14.25
C PHE A 631 13.41 5.86 -14.38
N MET A 632 13.92 6.40 -13.25
CA MET A 632 14.49 7.73 -13.14
C MET A 632 15.95 7.66 -12.65
#